data_48cc7e84d5cb47449087893050cd7f9d
#
_entry.id   48cc7e84d5cb47449087893050cd7f9d
#
_cell.length_a   1.000
_cell.length_b   1.000
_cell.length_c   1.000
_cell.angle_alpha   90.00
_cell.angle_beta   90.00
_cell.angle_gamma   90.00
#
_symmetry.space_group_name_H-M   'P 1'
#
loop_
_entity.id
_entity.type
_entity.pdbx_description
1 polymer ?
#
loop_
_entity_poly.entity_id
_entity_poly.type
_entity_poly.pdbx_seq_one_letter_code
_entity_poly.pdbx_strand_id
1 'polypeptide(L)'
;FIPELEVNGSDAGKLLVVGWGGTYGHLLSAVQEVRDAGKAVSFAHFDYIMPLPRNTEEVFTRFERILVCELNSGHFVNWLRAKFPQFQYRQFNKVQGQPFLVQEVVAAINGNME
;
A
#
# COMPACT_ATOMS: atom_id res chain seq x y z
N PHE A 1 17.23 -15.24 3.34
CA PHE A 1 16.82 -14.26 4.36
C PHE A 1 15.95 -13.15 3.76
N ILE A 2 14.78 -12.93 4.36
CA ILE A 2 13.85 -11.90 3.90
C ILE A 2 13.73 -10.85 4.99
N PRO A 3 14.09 -9.58 4.69
CA PRO A 3 13.98 -8.50 5.67
C PRO A 3 12.55 -8.29 6.13
N GLU A 4 12.38 -7.73 7.31
CA GLU A 4 11.07 -7.34 7.79
C GLU A 4 10.51 -6.19 6.97
N LEU A 5 9.18 -6.13 6.89
CA LEU A 5 8.49 -5.04 6.21
C LEU A 5 8.66 -3.76 7.02
N GLU A 6 9.07 -2.69 6.35
CA GLU A 6 9.25 -1.39 6.99
C GLU A 6 8.06 -0.50 6.66
N VAL A 7 7.64 0.29 7.65
CA VAL A 7 6.56 1.26 7.47
C VAL A 7 7.17 2.65 7.41
N ASN A 8 6.88 3.35 6.33
CA ASN A 8 7.27 4.74 6.15
C ASN A 8 6.12 5.60 6.68
N GLY A 9 6.36 6.31 7.78
CA GLY A 9 5.34 7.08 8.47
C GLY A 9 5.01 6.49 9.84
N SER A 10 3.85 6.81 10.37
CA SER A 10 3.41 6.28 11.67
C SER A 10 3.21 4.77 11.59
N ASP A 11 3.49 4.09 12.69
CA ASP A 11 3.38 2.63 12.77
C ASP A 11 1.92 2.14 12.80
N ALA A 12 0.98 3.03 13.03
CA ALA A 12 -0.44 2.70 13.13
C ALA A 12 -1.28 3.86 12.63
N GLY A 13 -2.50 3.60 12.20
CA GLY A 13 -3.40 4.65 11.76
C GLY A 13 -4.57 4.13 10.94
N LYS A 14 -5.20 5.05 10.22
CA LYS A 14 -6.37 4.74 9.40
C LYS A 14 -6.03 4.03 8.10
N LEU A 15 -4.95 4.43 7.46
CA LEU A 15 -4.65 3.95 6.11
C LEU A 15 -3.18 3.62 5.94
N LEU A 16 -2.93 2.41 5.46
CA LEU A 16 -1.63 1.99 4.99
C LEU A 16 -1.70 1.82 3.48
N VAL A 17 -0.88 2.58 2.75
CA VAL A 17 -0.72 2.40 1.31
C VAL A 17 0.33 1.33 1.09
N VAL A 18 0.03 0.38 0.23
CA VAL A 18 0.91 -0.76 -0.04
C VAL A 18 1.20 -0.83 -1.53
N GLY A 19 2.47 -1.00 -1.86
CA GLY A 19 2.92 -1.24 -3.22
C GLY A 19 3.95 -2.35 -3.27
N TRP A 20 4.27 -2.80 -4.49
CA TRP A 20 5.30 -3.80 -4.70
C TRP A 20 5.88 -3.64 -6.10
N GLY A 21 7.07 -4.21 -6.31
CA GLY A 21 7.73 -4.10 -7.61
C GLY A 21 8.17 -2.69 -7.93
N GLY A 22 7.97 -2.25 -9.16
CA GLY A 22 8.48 -0.97 -9.67
C GLY A 22 7.67 0.27 -9.31
N THR A 23 6.80 0.20 -8.31
CA THR A 23 5.88 1.30 -8.00
C THR A 23 6.40 2.26 -6.91
N TYR A 24 7.56 1.97 -6.33
CA TYR A 24 8.02 2.64 -5.11
C TYR A 24 8.04 4.16 -5.21
N GLY A 25 8.70 4.69 -6.23
CA GLY A 25 8.89 6.15 -6.35
C GLY A 25 7.59 6.92 -6.50
N HIS A 26 6.68 6.42 -7.34
CA HIS A 26 5.39 7.08 -7.58
C HIS A 26 4.51 7.05 -6.33
N LEU A 27 4.49 5.93 -5.63
CA LEU A 27 3.68 5.79 -4.42
C LEU A 27 4.25 6.63 -3.29
N LEU A 28 5.57 6.63 -3.12
CA LEU A 28 6.20 7.45 -2.09
C LEU A 28 5.92 8.94 -2.33
N SER A 29 6.02 9.41 -3.57
CA SER A 29 5.74 10.80 -3.90
C SER A 29 4.30 11.18 -3.58
N ALA A 30 3.35 10.31 -3.91
CA ALA A 30 1.95 10.56 -3.62
C ALA A 30 1.67 10.60 -2.11
N VAL A 31 2.25 9.66 -1.36
CA VAL A 31 2.10 9.62 0.10
C VAL A 31 2.68 10.88 0.72
N GLN A 32 3.85 11.33 0.26
CA GLN A 32 4.47 12.55 0.76
C GLN A 32 3.58 13.77 0.51
N GLU A 33 2.98 13.86 -0.66
CA GLU A 33 2.10 14.97 -0.99
C GLU A 33 0.88 15.01 -0.07
N VAL A 34 0.29 13.84 0.22
CA VAL A 34 -0.86 13.75 1.13
C VAL A 34 -0.44 14.15 2.55
N ARG A 35 0.73 13.72 2.99
CA ARG A 35 1.27 14.12 4.31
C ARG A 35 1.51 15.61 4.39
N ASP A 36 2.08 16.20 3.33
CA ASP A 36 2.35 17.63 3.28
C ASP A 36 1.06 18.44 3.35
N ALA A 37 -0.04 17.87 2.92
CA ALA A 37 -1.37 18.48 3.05
C ALA A 37 -1.97 18.28 4.44
N GLY A 38 -1.25 17.70 5.38
CA GLY A 38 -1.67 17.56 6.77
C GLY A 38 -2.41 16.28 7.12
N LYS A 39 -2.42 15.29 6.23
CA LYS A 39 -3.12 14.02 6.47
C LYS A 39 -2.14 12.93 6.89
N ALA A 40 -2.56 12.10 7.86
CA ALA A 40 -1.73 11.01 8.36
C ALA A 40 -1.98 9.76 7.52
N VAL A 41 -0.99 9.39 6.72
CA VAL A 41 -1.02 8.18 5.90
C VAL A 41 0.36 7.53 5.95
N SER A 42 0.39 6.21 6.01
CA SER A 42 1.63 5.45 6.05
C SER A 42 1.79 4.63 4.78
N PHE A 43 3.03 4.23 4.48
CA PHE A 43 3.35 3.53 3.25
C PHE A 43 4.27 2.36 3.56
N ALA A 44 4.00 1.21 2.95
CA ALA A 44 4.87 0.04 3.02
C ALA A 44 5.05 -0.50 1.61
N HIS A 45 6.31 -0.70 1.22
CA HIS A 45 6.64 -1.25 -0.08
C HIS A 45 7.19 -2.66 0.09
N PHE A 46 6.64 -3.60 -0.68
CA PHE A 46 7.05 -5.00 -0.62
C PHE A 46 8.10 -5.29 -1.69
N ASP A 47 9.30 -5.63 -1.24
CA ASP A 47 10.33 -6.14 -2.14
C ASP A 47 10.20 -7.66 -2.33
N TYR A 48 9.55 -8.33 -1.37
CA TYR A 48 9.34 -9.78 -1.39
C TYR A 48 7.88 -10.08 -1.13
N ILE A 49 7.27 -10.86 -2.01
CA ILE A 49 5.85 -11.22 -1.85
C ILE A 49 5.64 -12.74 -1.76
N MET A 50 6.67 -13.53 -2.06
CA MET A 50 6.55 -14.98 -2.01
C MET A 50 7.91 -15.56 -1.58
N PRO A 51 8.11 -15.79 -0.27
CA PRO A 51 7.16 -15.52 0.80
C PRO A 51 7.13 -14.04 1.19
N LEU A 52 6.06 -13.65 1.88
CA LEU A 52 5.96 -12.31 2.44
C LEU A 52 6.92 -12.14 3.63
N PRO A 53 7.34 -10.90 3.93
CA PRO A 53 8.02 -10.63 5.21
C PRO A 53 7.16 -11.16 6.37
N ARG A 54 7.82 -11.76 7.35
CA ARG A 54 7.09 -12.46 8.42
C ARG A 54 6.31 -11.53 9.36
N ASN A 55 6.63 -10.24 9.36
CA ASN A 55 5.91 -9.26 10.18
C ASN A 55 4.73 -8.62 9.45
N THR A 56 4.37 -9.12 8.26
CA THR A 56 3.32 -8.51 7.43
C THR A 56 1.98 -8.44 8.17
N GLU A 57 1.55 -9.54 8.76
CA GLU A 57 0.28 -9.58 9.47
C GLU A 57 0.27 -8.60 10.65
N GLU A 58 1.35 -8.56 11.42
CA GLU A 58 1.47 -7.65 12.54
C GLU A 58 1.36 -6.19 12.09
N VAL A 59 2.04 -5.84 11.00
CA VAL A 59 1.98 -4.47 10.46
C VAL A 59 0.54 -4.15 10.07
N PHE A 60 -0.12 -5.03 9.35
CA PHE A 60 -1.49 -4.78 8.87
C PHE A 60 -2.48 -4.62 10.02
N THR A 61 -2.26 -5.32 11.13
CA THR A 61 -3.13 -5.23 12.30
C THR A 61 -3.21 -3.81 12.86
N ARG A 62 -2.19 -2.99 12.62
CA ARG A 62 -2.12 -1.64 13.17
C ARG A 62 -2.85 -0.59 12.33
N PHE A 63 -3.46 -1.00 11.21
CA PHE A 63 -4.16 -0.05 10.32
C PHE A 63 -5.60 -0.48 10.11
N GLU A 64 -6.49 0.52 9.99
CA GLU A 64 -7.91 0.24 9.76
C GLU A 64 -8.18 -0.21 8.34
N ARG A 65 -7.46 0.33 7.36
CA ARG A 65 -7.59 -0.01 5.94
C ARG A 65 -6.24 -0.14 5.30
N ILE A 66 -6.19 -0.99 4.29
CA ILE A 66 -4.98 -1.22 3.50
C ILE A 66 -5.31 -0.96 2.05
N LEU A 67 -4.71 0.07 1.47
CA LEU A 67 -4.89 0.39 0.05
C LEU A 67 -3.74 -0.18 -0.74
N VAL A 68 -4.01 -1.19 -1.56
CA VAL A 68 -3.00 -1.85 -2.39
C VAL A 68 -3.03 -1.24 -3.77
N CYS A 69 -1.91 -0.66 -4.19
CA CYS A 69 -1.76 -0.02 -5.50
C CYS A 69 -0.90 -0.91 -6.40
N GLU A 70 -1.46 -1.37 -7.50
CA GLU A 70 -0.80 -2.32 -8.41
C GLU A 70 -0.92 -1.91 -9.86
N LEU A 71 0.12 -2.22 -10.63
CA LEU A 71 0.13 -2.02 -12.08
C LEU A 71 -0.41 -3.24 -12.83
N ASN A 72 -1.38 -3.94 -12.24
CA ASN A 72 -2.04 -5.10 -12.85
C ASN A 72 -3.50 -5.16 -12.35
N SER A 73 -4.17 -6.27 -12.60
CA SER A 73 -5.59 -6.41 -12.28
C SER A 73 -5.88 -6.84 -10.84
N GLY A 74 -4.89 -6.70 -9.94
CA GLY A 74 -5.11 -6.99 -8.52
C GLY A 74 -4.59 -8.32 -8.04
N HIS A 75 -3.52 -8.82 -8.64
CA HIS A 75 -2.93 -10.11 -8.26
C HIS A 75 -2.45 -10.11 -6.81
N PHE A 76 -1.78 -9.05 -6.39
CA PHE A 76 -1.23 -8.99 -5.05
C PHE A 76 -2.33 -8.81 -4.00
N VAL A 77 -3.28 -7.92 -4.24
CA VAL A 77 -4.36 -7.71 -3.27
C VAL A 77 -5.20 -8.97 -3.11
N ASN A 78 -5.43 -9.72 -4.19
CA ASN A 78 -6.18 -10.97 -4.09
C ASN A 78 -5.40 -12.02 -3.31
N TRP A 79 -4.09 -12.06 -3.46
CA TRP A 79 -3.26 -12.97 -2.68
C TRP A 79 -3.28 -12.60 -1.20
N LEU A 80 -3.22 -11.31 -0.89
CA LEU A 80 -3.32 -10.84 0.49
C LEU A 80 -4.69 -11.18 1.10
N ARG A 81 -5.77 -11.03 0.32
CA ARG A 81 -7.12 -11.39 0.79
C ARG A 81 -7.22 -12.87 1.11
N ALA A 82 -6.59 -13.70 0.31
CA ALA A 82 -6.59 -15.14 0.55
C ALA A 82 -5.77 -15.50 1.78
N LYS A 83 -4.63 -14.85 1.97
CA LYS A 83 -3.72 -15.18 3.07
C LYS A 83 -4.15 -14.55 4.40
N PHE A 84 -4.62 -13.31 4.37
CA PHE A 84 -5.04 -12.57 5.57
C PHE A 84 -6.42 -11.96 5.32
N PRO A 85 -7.48 -12.77 5.35
CA PRO A 85 -8.82 -12.27 5.00
C PRO A 85 -9.44 -11.34 6.03
N GLN A 86 -8.85 -11.24 7.22
CA GLN A 86 -9.40 -10.46 8.33
C GLN A 86 -9.23 -8.95 8.17
N PHE A 87 -8.39 -8.48 7.25
CA PHE A 87 -8.13 -7.05 7.09
C PHE A 87 -9.03 -6.43 6.03
N GLN A 88 -9.21 -5.12 6.11
CA GLN A 88 -10.05 -4.38 5.19
C GLN A 88 -9.19 -3.81 4.06
N TYR A 89 -9.26 -4.46 2.90
CA TYR A 89 -8.47 -4.06 1.74
C TYR A 89 -9.27 -3.17 0.81
N ARG A 90 -8.57 -2.19 0.23
CA ARG A 90 -9.02 -1.41 -0.91
C ARG A 90 -7.96 -1.56 -1.99
N GLN A 91 -8.33 -1.33 -3.24
CA GLN A 91 -7.36 -1.50 -4.31
C GLN A 91 -7.46 -0.36 -5.33
N PHE A 92 -6.31 0.01 -5.87
CA PHE A 92 -6.20 0.92 -6.99
C PHE A 92 -5.30 0.25 -8.01
N ASN A 93 -5.88 -0.19 -9.13
CA ASN A 93 -5.18 -0.95 -10.16
C ASN A 93 -5.04 -0.10 -11.41
N LYS A 94 -3.87 -0.18 -12.05
CA LYS A 94 -3.66 0.45 -13.34
C LYS A 94 -3.01 -0.57 -14.25
N VAL A 95 -3.64 -0.85 -15.39
CA VAL A 95 -3.19 -1.89 -16.30
C VAL A 95 -2.68 -1.28 -17.61
N GLN A 96 -2.34 -2.14 -18.60
CA GLN A 96 -1.93 -1.74 -19.95
C GLN A 96 -0.56 -1.08 -20.01
N GLY A 97 0.34 -1.44 -19.09
CA GLY A 97 1.72 -0.99 -19.13
C GLY A 97 1.94 0.48 -18.83
N GLN A 98 0.93 1.17 -18.31
CA GLN A 98 1.07 2.58 -17.93
C GLN A 98 1.59 2.69 -16.51
N PRO A 99 2.53 3.61 -16.25
CA PRO A 99 2.96 3.86 -14.86
C PRO A 99 1.88 4.61 -14.09
N PHE A 100 1.98 4.59 -12.76
CA PHE A 100 1.13 5.44 -11.94
C PHE A 100 1.49 6.91 -12.17
N LEU A 101 0.45 7.76 -12.22
CA LEU A 101 0.64 9.19 -12.10
C LEU A 101 0.46 9.55 -10.62
N VAL A 102 1.33 10.42 -10.10
CA VAL A 102 1.30 10.80 -8.69
C VAL A 102 -0.10 11.30 -8.30
N GLN A 103 -0.72 12.14 -9.14
CA GLN A 103 -2.03 12.70 -8.82
C GLN A 103 -3.15 11.68 -8.82
N GLU A 104 -3.05 10.61 -9.61
CA GLU A 104 -4.02 9.51 -9.54
C GLU A 104 -3.95 8.81 -8.19
N VAL A 105 -2.74 8.58 -7.71
CA VAL A 105 -2.54 7.91 -6.43
C VAL A 105 -2.98 8.82 -5.28
N VAL A 106 -2.68 10.11 -5.36
CA VAL A 106 -3.15 11.09 -4.37
C VAL A 106 -4.69 11.03 -4.27
N ALA A 107 -5.38 11.02 -5.40
CA ALA A 107 -6.84 10.95 -5.42
C ALA A 107 -7.35 9.64 -4.80
N ALA A 108 -6.67 8.53 -5.11
CA ALA A 108 -7.05 7.22 -4.54
C ALA A 108 -6.85 7.21 -3.03
N ILE A 109 -5.74 7.77 -2.54
CA ILE A 109 -5.47 7.86 -1.10
C ILE A 109 -6.57 8.69 -0.43
N ASN A 110 -6.86 9.88 -0.95
CA ASN A 110 -7.86 10.76 -0.36
C ASN A 110 -9.24 10.11 -0.35
N GLY A 111 -9.59 9.38 -1.40
CA GLY A 111 -10.87 8.68 -1.47
C GLY A 111 -11.00 7.53 -0.48
N ASN A 112 -9.90 7.06 0.08
CA ASN A 112 -9.90 5.94 1.02
C ASN A 112 -9.60 6.34 2.46
N MET A 113 -9.49 7.63 2.73
CA MET A 113 -9.22 8.12 4.09
C MET A 113 -10.46 8.40 4.91
N GLU A 114 -11.64 8.29 4.33
CA GLU A 114 -12.89 8.55 5.01
C GLU A 114 -13.45 7.35 5.74
#